data_03445ae8a8e5aa8c6a908bcfe6579a3a
#
_entry.id   03445ae8a8e5aa8c6a908bcfe6579a3a
#
_cell.length_a   1.000
_cell.length_b   1.000
_cell.length_c   1.000
_cell.angle_alpha   90.00
_cell.angle_beta   90.00
_cell.angle_gamma   90.00
#
_symmetry.space_group_name_H-M   'P 1'
#
loop_
_entity.id
_entity.type
_entity.pdbx_description
1 polymer ?
#
loop_
_entity_poly.entity_id
_entity_poly.type
_entity_poly.pdbx_seq_one_letter_code
_entity_poly.pdbx_strand_id
1 'polypeptide(L)'
;MALYGLDVSCWQSVGTGDSAQNFLIIKATEGTGYVDKSCDKHYQRAKKQGKLLGVYHFARPDLNKGTDGAKREANYFYNNCKNYFREAIVVLDWEQPGTTGQTSWAKAWLDEVYRLSGVRPLIYMSASVVNNNNWSAISGYYGLWIAGYPAKYDVKNPPTPSVKDMPYKIGSWAFWYIWQYSSSAGTLDRNICNGDVTSWRKYANPNYKTGNPAETKPKEEAKKPETVPASGQVEQQGKTEGKTQPEQPKSTDKGLTTDEWDKIISNAEKSVQLVENVAKNAGVTIPMSNKVNDVLILVATTILPAMSALYIGLSHIWGFGFGEQVDETIQLIIVTINAILGLAVIKSSSDYKKNGS
;
A
#
# COMPACT_ATOMS: atom_id res chain seq x y z
N MET A 1 10.10 -20.36 20.61
CA MET A 1 10.12 -20.95 19.25
C MET A 1 10.07 -19.78 18.27
N ALA A 2 10.92 -19.73 17.23
CA ALA A 2 10.90 -18.66 16.24
C ALA A 2 9.53 -18.63 15.52
N LEU A 3 9.08 -17.43 15.13
CA LEU A 3 7.83 -17.25 14.38
C LEU A 3 8.16 -17.04 12.91
N TYR A 4 7.36 -17.63 12.03
CA TYR A 4 7.52 -17.51 10.58
C TYR A 4 6.29 -16.86 9.99
N GLY A 5 6.48 -16.02 8.97
CA GLY A 5 5.38 -15.32 8.35
C GLY A 5 5.70 -14.81 6.96
N LEU A 6 4.72 -14.14 6.41
CA LEU A 6 4.82 -13.47 5.11
C LEU A 6 4.51 -11.99 5.26
N ASP A 7 5.00 -11.20 4.32
CA ASP A 7 4.41 -9.90 4.06
C ASP A 7 3.74 -9.90 2.67
N VAL A 8 2.66 -9.12 2.56
CA VAL A 8 1.76 -9.15 1.41
C VAL A 8 1.19 -7.76 1.13
N SER A 9 0.71 -7.61 -0.10
CA SER A 9 0.00 -6.41 -0.57
C SER A 9 -1.14 -6.82 -1.51
N CYS A 10 -1.68 -5.88 -2.27
CA CYS A 10 -2.65 -6.18 -3.33
C CYS A 10 -2.11 -7.09 -4.46
N TRP A 11 -0.81 -7.32 -4.51
CA TRP A 11 -0.18 -8.21 -5.49
C TRP A 11 -0.36 -9.70 -5.17
N GLN A 12 -0.59 -10.04 -3.90
CA GLN A 12 -0.86 -11.41 -3.50
C GLN A 12 -2.37 -11.64 -3.36
N SER A 13 -2.83 -12.81 -3.78
CA SER A 13 -4.23 -13.22 -3.59
C SER A 13 -4.58 -13.31 -2.11
N VAL A 14 -5.79 -12.89 -1.75
CA VAL A 14 -6.32 -13.07 -0.38
C VAL A 14 -6.40 -14.57 -0.07
N GLY A 15 -5.74 -14.98 0.99
CA GLY A 15 -5.54 -16.39 1.33
C GLY A 15 -4.08 -16.85 1.23
N THR A 16 -3.22 -16.04 0.58
CA THR A 16 -1.77 -16.25 0.66
C THR A 16 -1.34 -16.25 2.12
N GLY A 17 -0.58 -17.27 2.53
CA GLY A 17 -0.17 -17.46 3.91
C GLY A 17 -1.20 -18.13 4.82
N ASP A 18 -2.26 -18.73 4.29
CA ASP A 18 -3.26 -19.47 5.07
C ASP A 18 -2.73 -20.74 5.73
N SER A 19 -1.66 -21.32 5.17
CA SER A 19 -0.99 -22.49 5.76
C SER A 19 -0.08 -22.11 6.93
N ALA A 20 0.84 -22.89 7.32
CA ALA A 20 1.71 -22.89 8.50
C ALA A 20 2.37 -21.58 8.99
N GLN A 21 1.91 -20.40 8.55
CA GLN A 21 2.48 -19.11 8.95
C GLN A 21 1.93 -18.64 10.29
N ASN A 22 2.83 -18.18 11.17
CA ASN A 22 2.47 -17.64 12.49
C ASN A 22 1.96 -16.20 12.40
N PHE A 23 2.44 -15.41 11.41
CA PHE A 23 2.08 -14.02 11.27
C PHE A 23 1.93 -13.59 9.79
N LEU A 24 1.23 -12.48 9.59
CA LEU A 24 1.09 -11.80 8.31
C LEU A 24 1.28 -10.29 8.52
N ILE A 25 2.15 -9.67 7.71
CA ILE A 25 2.34 -8.22 7.66
C ILE A 25 1.80 -7.71 6.32
N ILE A 26 0.96 -6.68 6.32
CA ILE A 26 0.11 -6.35 5.19
C ILE A 26 0.31 -4.88 4.81
N LYS A 27 0.53 -4.60 3.51
CA LYS A 27 0.55 -3.22 3.01
C LYS A 27 -0.77 -2.54 3.33
N ALA A 28 -0.72 -1.39 4.00
CA ALA A 28 -1.91 -0.62 4.29
C ALA A 28 -1.99 0.66 3.48
N THR A 29 -0.89 1.42 3.43
CA THR A 29 -0.88 2.72 2.74
C THR A 29 0.48 2.97 2.06
N GLU A 30 0.50 3.95 1.15
CA GLU A 30 1.71 4.47 0.53
C GLU A 30 1.58 5.98 0.34
N GLY A 31 2.62 6.74 0.67
CA GLY A 31 2.62 8.19 0.56
C GLY A 31 1.42 8.83 1.27
N THR A 32 0.82 9.85 0.65
CA THR A 32 -0.37 10.55 1.18
C THR A 32 -1.63 10.33 0.37
N GLY A 33 -1.64 9.38 -0.58
CA GLY A 33 -2.75 9.23 -1.53
C GLY A 33 -3.17 7.79 -1.82
N TYR A 34 -2.49 6.77 -1.29
CA TYR A 34 -2.80 5.38 -1.61
C TYR A 34 -3.16 4.57 -0.36
N VAL A 35 -4.27 3.85 -0.44
CA VAL A 35 -4.69 2.80 0.51
C VAL A 35 -4.75 1.48 -0.24
N ASP A 36 -4.10 0.44 0.29
CA ASP A 36 -4.11 -0.87 -0.35
C ASP A 36 -5.51 -1.50 -0.27
N LYS A 37 -6.12 -1.73 -1.43
CA LYS A 37 -7.49 -2.26 -1.58
C LYS A 37 -7.69 -3.65 -0.99
N SER A 38 -6.61 -4.40 -0.78
CA SER A 38 -6.65 -5.76 -0.25
C SER A 38 -6.31 -5.82 1.23
N CYS A 39 -5.87 -4.70 1.82
CA CYS A 39 -5.39 -4.66 3.20
C CYS A 39 -6.39 -5.28 4.18
N ASP A 40 -7.60 -4.74 4.23
CA ASP A 40 -8.59 -5.22 5.20
C ASP A 40 -9.01 -6.67 4.95
N LYS A 41 -9.10 -7.11 3.71
CA LYS A 41 -9.43 -8.50 3.36
C LYS A 41 -8.35 -9.48 3.86
N HIS A 42 -7.08 -9.18 3.63
CA HIS A 42 -5.96 -9.95 4.18
C HIS A 42 -5.97 -9.93 5.71
N TYR A 43 -6.17 -8.76 6.29
CA TYR A 43 -6.17 -8.56 7.73
C TYR A 43 -7.25 -9.38 8.43
N GLN A 44 -8.52 -9.25 8.02
CA GLN A 44 -9.63 -9.95 8.65
C GLN A 44 -9.52 -11.47 8.48
N ARG A 45 -9.00 -11.93 7.33
CA ARG A 45 -8.76 -13.34 7.11
C ARG A 45 -7.66 -13.88 8.03
N ALA A 46 -6.52 -13.22 8.11
CA ALA A 46 -5.43 -13.61 9.00
C ALA A 46 -5.86 -13.57 10.49
N LYS A 47 -6.62 -12.54 10.87
CA LYS A 47 -7.21 -12.42 12.21
C LYS A 47 -8.14 -13.60 12.55
N LYS A 48 -9.03 -13.97 11.63
CA LYS A 48 -9.93 -15.12 11.80
C LYS A 48 -9.17 -16.44 11.98
N GLN A 49 -7.97 -16.54 11.40
CA GLN A 49 -7.09 -17.70 11.54
C GLN A 49 -6.22 -17.66 12.81
N GLY A 50 -6.36 -16.63 13.65
CA GLY A 50 -5.58 -16.47 14.88
C GLY A 50 -4.12 -16.10 14.66
N LYS A 51 -3.75 -15.60 13.45
CA LYS A 51 -2.39 -15.17 13.15
C LYS A 51 -2.04 -13.88 13.89
N LEU A 52 -0.77 -13.68 14.17
CA LEU A 52 -0.22 -12.41 14.59
C LEU A 52 -0.23 -11.44 13.39
N LEU A 53 -0.59 -10.20 13.65
CA LEU A 53 -0.88 -9.24 12.61
C LEU A 53 0.14 -8.11 12.56
N GLY A 54 0.42 -7.63 11.37
CA GLY A 54 1.19 -6.42 11.10
C GLY A 54 0.60 -5.64 9.94
N VAL A 55 0.83 -4.32 9.94
CA VAL A 55 0.50 -3.44 8.81
C VAL A 55 1.67 -2.51 8.51
N TYR A 56 1.92 -2.24 7.23
CA TYR A 56 3.02 -1.37 6.85
C TYR A 56 2.59 -0.21 5.95
N HIS A 57 3.35 0.87 6.06
CA HIS A 57 3.28 2.05 5.22
C HIS A 57 4.50 2.15 4.34
N PHE A 58 4.32 2.20 3.03
CA PHE A 58 5.39 2.42 2.08
C PHE A 58 5.71 3.92 1.99
N ALA A 59 6.91 4.29 2.41
CA ALA A 59 7.35 5.67 2.44
C ALA A 59 7.62 6.25 1.05
N ARG A 60 7.20 7.49 0.83
CA ARG A 60 7.44 8.23 -0.42
C ARG A 60 8.15 9.58 -0.16
N PRO A 61 9.38 9.56 0.40
CA PRO A 61 10.15 10.78 0.64
C PRO A 61 10.52 11.52 -0.65
N ASP A 62 10.46 10.86 -1.79
CA ASP A 62 10.59 11.44 -3.12
C ASP A 62 9.46 12.42 -3.44
N LEU A 63 8.24 12.10 -3.03
CA LEU A 63 7.02 12.92 -3.22
C LEU A 63 6.77 13.86 -2.03
N ASN A 64 7.00 13.39 -0.82
CA ASN A 64 6.71 14.11 0.42
C ASN A 64 8.01 14.48 1.14
N LYS A 65 8.70 15.49 0.63
CA LYS A 65 10.05 15.89 1.08
C LYS A 65 10.06 16.46 2.50
N GLY A 66 11.19 16.29 3.17
CA GLY A 66 11.48 16.84 4.49
C GLY A 66 10.66 16.24 5.63
N THR A 67 10.92 16.71 6.86
CA THR A 67 10.25 16.21 8.06
C THR A 67 8.75 16.50 8.09
N ASP A 68 8.30 17.58 7.47
CA ASP A 68 6.88 17.88 7.35
C ASP A 68 6.19 16.93 6.36
N GLY A 69 6.90 16.52 5.30
CA GLY A 69 6.45 15.46 4.40
C GLY A 69 6.25 14.13 5.13
N ALA A 70 7.22 13.76 5.96
CA ALA A 70 7.16 12.58 6.81
C ALA A 70 5.96 12.61 7.75
N LYS A 71 5.72 13.73 8.42
CA LYS A 71 4.56 13.88 9.31
C LYS A 71 3.23 13.81 8.56
N ARG A 72 3.13 14.34 7.33
CA ARG A 72 1.92 14.19 6.52
C ARG A 72 1.65 12.72 6.18
N GLU A 73 2.66 11.95 5.79
CA GLU A 73 2.52 10.51 5.55
C GLU A 73 2.17 9.74 6.83
N ALA A 74 2.78 10.07 7.97
CA ALA A 74 2.46 9.49 9.26
C ALA A 74 0.99 9.73 9.67
N ASN A 75 0.49 10.96 9.49
CA ASN A 75 -0.91 11.31 9.73
C ASN A 75 -1.85 10.58 8.76
N TYR A 76 -1.48 10.46 7.49
CA TYR A 76 -2.24 9.71 6.49
C TYR A 76 -2.34 8.23 6.88
N PHE A 77 -1.21 7.59 7.20
CA PHE A 77 -1.18 6.22 7.69
C PHE A 77 -2.05 6.05 8.93
N TYR A 78 -1.84 6.87 9.96
CA TYR A 78 -2.60 6.79 11.20
C TYR A 78 -4.11 6.90 10.95
N ASN A 79 -4.55 7.86 10.14
CA ASN A 79 -5.97 8.09 9.88
C ASN A 79 -6.64 6.91 9.15
N ASN A 80 -5.93 6.25 8.25
CA ASN A 80 -6.45 5.10 7.51
C ASN A 80 -6.32 3.77 8.25
N CYS A 81 -5.47 3.70 9.29
CA CYS A 81 -5.14 2.45 9.99
C CYS A 81 -5.58 2.44 11.47
N LYS A 82 -6.41 3.38 11.93
CA LYS A 82 -6.81 3.52 13.35
C LYS A 82 -7.32 2.23 13.97
N ASN A 83 -8.03 1.42 13.21
CA ASN A 83 -8.64 0.16 13.63
C ASN A 83 -7.63 -1.00 13.77
N TYR A 84 -6.40 -0.84 13.30
CA TYR A 84 -5.35 -1.88 13.39
C TYR A 84 -4.38 -1.63 14.56
N PHE A 85 -4.29 -0.39 15.04
CA PHE A 85 -3.41 -0.06 16.15
C PHE A 85 -3.80 -0.81 17.42
N ARG A 86 -2.80 -1.24 18.20
CA ARG A 86 -2.91 -2.04 19.42
C ARG A 86 -3.35 -3.49 19.20
N GLU A 87 -3.51 -3.90 17.95
CA GLU A 87 -3.75 -5.28 17.56
C GLU A 87 -2.64 -5.79 16.63
N ALA A 88 -2.22 -4.96 15.68
CA ALA A 88 -1.14 -5.23 14.74
C ALA A 88 0.14 -4.46 15.10
N ILE A 89 1.30 -5.05 14.84
CA ILE A 89 2.53 -4.27 14.76
C ILE A 89 2.43 -3.30 13.59
N VAL A 90 3.04 -2.13 13.69
CA VAL A 90 3.04 -1.12 12.65
C VAL A 90 4.45 -0.88 12.14
N VAL A 91 4.61 -0.70 10.85
CA VAL A 91 5.92 -0.66 10.20
C VAL A 91 6.02 0.49 9.22
N LEU A 92 7.15 1.19 9.26
CA LEU A 92 7.61 2.06 8.17
C LEU A 92 8.42 1.20 7.19
N ASP A 93 7.97 1.07 5.97
CA ASP A 93 8.68 0.45 4.87
C ASP A 93 9.56 1.51 4.18
N TRP A 94 10.88 1.40 4.40
CA TRP A 94 11.89 2.39 4.01
C TRP A 94 12.79 1.85 2.90
N GLU A 95 12.27 1.75 1.69
CA GLU A 95 13.00 1.15 0.55
C GLU A 95 12.92 1.95 -0.76
N GLN A 96 12.12 3.02 -0.81
CA GLN A 96 11.98 3.85 -2.00
C GLN A 96 13.37 4.34 -2.47
N PRO A 97 13.67 4.30 -3.78
CA PRO A 97 14.89 4.92 -4.32
C PRO A 97 15.02 6.38 -3.89
N GLY A 98 16.23 6.78 -3.46
CA GLY A 98 16.47 8.11 -2.92
C GLY A 98 16.30 8.28 -1.41
N THR A 99 15.99 7.21 -0.67
CA THR A 99 15.93 7.24 0.81
C THR A 99 17.32 7.36 1.48
N THR A 100 18.38 7.11 0.74
CA THR A 100 19.75 7.18 1.26
C THR A 100 20.04 8.56 1.88
N GLY A 101 20.54 8.57 3.11
CA GLY A 101 20.88 9.79 3.85
C GLY A 101 19.69 10.54 4.46
N GLN A 102 18.45 10.14 4.19
CA GLN A 102 17.26 10.83 4.71
C GLN A 102 16.76 10.24 6.04
N THR A 103 17.66 9.87 6.95
CA THR A 103 17.33 9.26 8.26
C THR A 103 16.48 10.19 9.14
N SER A 104 16.60 11.50 8.99
CA SER A 104 15.77 12.49 9.68
C SER A 104 14.30 12.42 9.25
N TRP A 105 14.04 12.13 7.97
CA TRP A 105 12.68 11.91 7.46
C TRP A 105 12.06 10.66 8.11
N ALA A 106 12.78 9.54 8.06
CA ALA A 106 12.33 8.29 8.67
C ALA A 106 12.05 8.49 10.17
N LYS A 107 12.96 9.18 10.89
CA LYS A 107 12.74 9.49 12.30
C LYS A 107 11.49 10.32 12.54
N ALA A 108 11.25 11.35 11.74
CA ALA A 108 10.08 12.22 11.90
C ALA A 108 8.76 11.45 11.67
N TRP A 109 8.73 10.49 10.74
CA TRP A 109 7.58 9.62 10.54
C TRP A 109 7.35 8.69 11.73
N LEU A 110 8.40 8.02 12.19
CA LEU A 110 8.34 7.08 13.33
C LEU A 110 7.89 7.78 14.62
N ASP A 111 8.46 8.95 14.91
CA ASP A 111 8.12 9.76 16.08
C ASP A 111 6.66 10.23 16.02
N GLU A 112 6.19 10.64 14.84
CA GLU A 112 4.83 11.14 14.66
C GLU A 112 3.79 10.02 14.81
N VAL A 113 4.03 8.83 14.22
CA VAL A 113 3.14 7.68 14.43
C VAL A 113 3.11 7.28 15.91
N TYR A 114 4.26 7.27 16.58
CA TYR A 114 4.31 7.01 18.02
C TYR A 114 3.53 8.06 18.82
N ARG A 115 3.68 9.33 18.48
CA ARG A 115 2.95 10.44 19.13
C ARG A 115 1.43 10.30 18.99
N LEU A 116 0.97 9.90 17.80
CA LEU A 116 -0.46 9.77 17.49
C LEU A 116 -1.11 8.53 18.12
N SER A 117 -0.38 7.41 18.17
CA SER A 117 -0.95 6.10 18.53
C SER A 117 -0.53 5.57 19.90
N GLY A 118 0.61 6.04 20.42
CA GLY A 118 1.29 5.43 21.57
C GLY A 118 1.92 4.08 21.27
N VAL A 119 1.97 3.65 20.00
CA VAL A 119 2.59 2.39 19.54
C VAL A 119 3.88 2.71 18.81
N ARG A 120 4.98 2.08 19.19
CA ARG A 120 6.29 2.26 18.52
C ARG A 120 6.33 1.43 17.24
N PRO A 121 6.51 2.07 16.06
CA PRO A 121 6.66 1.32 14.82
C PRO A 121 7.99 0.55 14.77
N LEU A 122 8.02 -0.48 13.92
CA LEU A 122 9.26 -1.01 13.37
C LEU A 122 9.66 -0.19 12.13
N ILE A 123 10.92 -0.34 11.71
CA ILE A 123 11.37 0.14 10.41
C ILE A 123 11.92 -1.03 9.59
N TYR A 124 11.41 -1.17 8.36
CA TYR A 124 11.89 -2.14 7.37
C TYR A 124 12.84 -1.47 6.39
N MET A 125 13.96 -2.12 6.11
CA MET A 125 14.91 -1.71 5.08
C MET A 125 15.88 -2.82 4.71
N SER A 126 16.50 -2.71 3.55
CA SER A 126 17.54 -3.66 3.13
C SER A 126 18.78 -3.60 4.03
N ALA A 127 19.50 -4.71 4.13
CA ALA A 127 20.77 -4.79 4.87
C ALA A 127 21.81 -3.77 4.39
N SER A 128 21.78 -3.41 3.11
CA SER A 128 22.63 -2.35 2.54
C SER A 128 22.27 -0.99 3.15
N VAL A 129 20.99 -0.63 3.20
CA VAL A 129 20.53 0.65 3.77
C VAL A 129 20.82 0.71 5.26
N VAL A 130 20.61 -0.40 6.00
CA VAL A 130 20.96 -0.52 7.42
C VAL A 130 22.42 -0.19 7.68
N ASN A 131 23.32 -0.71 6.85
CA ASN A 131 24.77 -0.63 7.13
C ASN A 131 25.47 0.59 6.49
N ASN A 132 24.84 1.28 5.56
CA ASN A 132 25.43 2.42 4.87
C ASN A 132 24.93 3.80 5.37
N ASN A 133 24.07 3.82 6.40
CA ASN A 133 23.55 5.05 6.98
C ASN A 133 23.70 5.08 8.50
N ASN A 134 23.67 6.28 9.07
CA ASN A 134 23.71 6.46 10.52
C ASN A 134 22.28 6.44 11.09
N TRP A 135 21.94 5.36 11.77
CA TRP A 135 20.64 5.13 12.42
C TRP A 135 20.64 5.32 13.93
N SER A 136 21.71 5.89 14.51
CA SER A 136 21.85 6.01 15.98
C SER A 136 20.71 6.74 16.66
N ALA A 137 20.09 7.73 15.97
CA ALA A 137 18.93 8.46 16.47
C ALA A 137 17.62 7.64 16.48
N ILE A 138 17.60 6.47 15.84
CA ILE A 138 16.42 5.62 15.64
C ILE A 138 16.56 4.27 16.37
N SER A 139 17.73 3.65 16.28
CA SER A 139 17.99 2.27 16.67
C SER A 139 17.73 1.95 18.14
N GLY A 140 17.85 2.94 19.03
CA GLY A 140 17.54 2.77 20.46
C GLY A 140 16.06 2.80 20.82
N TYR A 141 15.19 3.21 19.87
CA TYR A 141 13.76 3.45 20.13
C TYR A 141 12.83 2.60 19.28
N TYR A 142 13.25 2.23 18.08
CA TYR A 142 12.43 1.57 17.05
C TYR A 142 13.08 0.27 16.61
N GLY A 143 12.31 -0.81 16.56
CA GLY A 143 12.80 -2.13 16.20
C GLY A 143 13.12 -2.25 14.71
N LEU A 144 14.04 -3.15 14.36
CA LEU A 144 14.50 -3.38 12.99
C LEU A 144 13.81 -4.59 12.36
N TRP A 145 13.24 -4.39 11.18
CA TRP A 145 12.93 -5.44 10.23
C TRP A 145 13.92 -5.32 9.06
N ILE A 146 14.89 -6.22 9.02
CA ILE A 146 15.97 -6.20 8.02
C ILE A 146 15.64 -7.12 6.85
N ALA A 147 15.88 -6.66 5.62
CA ALA A 147 15.77 -7.49 4.42
C ALA A 147 17.16 -7.81 3.86
N GLY A 148 17.33 -9.06 3.50
CA GLY A 148 18.52 -9.53 2.82
C GLY A 148 18.37 -11.01 2.46
N TYR A 149 18.75 -11.36 1.25
CA TYR A 149 18.38 -12.61 0.59
C TYR A 149 19.62 -13.45 0.27
N PRO A 150 20.10 -14.28 1.21
CA PRO A 150 21.17 -15.23 0.90
C PRO A 150 20.69 -16.22 -0.17
N ALA A 151 21.55 -16.55 -1.13
CA ALA A 151 21.21 -17.39 -2.28
C ALA A 151 20.53 -18.72 -1.93
N LYS A 152 20.86 -19.32 -0.78
CA LYS A 152 20.23 -20.57 -0.34
C LYS A 152 18.76 -20.40 0.07
N TYR A 153 18.32 -19.17 0.39
CA TYR A 153 16.95 -18.87 0.82
C TYR A 153 16.14 -18.14 -0.26
N ASP A 154 16.80 -17.47 -1.20
CA ASP A 154 16.11 -16.75 -2.27
C ASP A 154 15.85 -17.67 -3.46
N VAL A 155 15.08 -18.72 -3.20
CA VAL A 155 14.70 -19.77 -4.14
C VAL A 155 13.21 -20.08 -4.01
N LYS A 156 12.63 -20.75 -5.02
CA LYS A 156 11.18 -21.06 -5.07
C LYS A 156 10.65 -21.75 -3.81
N ASN A 157 11.42 -22.69 -3.25
CA ASN A 157 11.05 -23.44 -2.06
C ASN A 157 12.23 -23.36 -1.06
N PRO A 158 12.39 -22.24 -0.37
CA PRO A 158 13.53 -22.07 0.52
C PRO A 158 13.44 -22.99 1.75
N PRO A 159 14.57 -23.46 2.25
CA PRO A 159 14.60 -24.10 3.55
C PRO A 159 14.20 -23.10 4.61
N THR A 160 13.68 -23.58 5.72
CA THR A 160 13.33 -22.75 6.87
C THR A 160 14.58 -22.33 7.63
N PRO A 161 14.91 -21.01 7.71
CA PRO A 161 16.07 -20.56 8.46
C PRO A 161 15.82 -20.63 9.98
N SER A 162 16.89 -20.68 10.75
CA SER A 162 16.87 -20.34 12.18
C SER A 162 17.26 -18.88 12.39
N VAL A 163 16.99 -18.32 13.56
CA VAL A 163 17.40 -16.95 13.89
C VAL A 163 18.93 -16.76 13.87
N LYS A 164 19.70 -17.84 14.01
CA LYS A 164 21.16 -17.83 13.95
C LYS A 164 21.70 -17.73 12.51
N ASP A 165 20.86 -18.00 11.54
CA ASP A 165 21.27 -18.03 10.12
C ASP A 165 21.27 -16.64 9.46
N MET A 166 20.80 -15.60 10.14
CA MET A 166 20.81 -14.23 9.65
C MET A 166 22.28 -13.71 9.55
N PRO A 167 22.78 -13.47 8.34
CA PRO A 167 24.23 -13.26 8.14
C PRO A 167 24.64 -11.80 8.12
N TYR A 168 23.70 -10.86 8.20
CA TYR A 168 23.97 -9.44 7.97
C TYR A 168 24.35 -8.72 9.26
N LYS A 169 25.22 -7.70 9.13
CA LYS A 169 25.39 -6.68 10.17
C LYS A 169 24.10 -5.87 10.30
N ILE A 170 23.85 -5.35 11.47
CA ILE A 170 22.61 -4.64 11.83
C ILE A 170 22.83 -3.17 12.20
N GLY A 171 23.92 -2.59 11.71
CA GLY A 171 24.25 -1.18 11.90
C GLY A 171 24.28 -0.79 13.37
N SER A 172 23.50 0.23 13.75
CA SER A 172 23.43 0.76 15.12
C SER A 172 22.46 0.00 16.03
N TRP A 173 21.72 -1.01 15.54
CA TRP A 173 20.80 -1.78 16.38
C TRP A 173 21.54 -2.79 17.25
N ALA A 174 21.04 -3.01 18.48
CA ALA A 174 21.53 -4.05 19.36
C ALA A 174 21.04 -5.46 18.97
N PHE A 175 19.84 -5.52 18.34
CA PHE A 175 19.27 -6.76 17.81
C PHE A 175 18.29 -6.45 16.68
N TRP A 176 18.06 -7.44 15.80
CA TRP A 176 17.01 -7.37 14.77
C TRP A 176 15.75 -8.09 15.27
N TYR A 177 14.58 -7.60 14.89
CA TYR A 177 13.32 -8.19 15.32
C TYR A 177 12.72 -9.11 14.25
N ILE A 178 12.73 -8.68 12.98
CA ILE A 178 12.28 -9.52 11.87
C ILE A 178 13.37 -9.51 10.79
N TRP A 179 13.54 -10.65 10.14
CA TRP A 179 14.38 -10.79 8.96
C TRP A 179 13.54 -11.33 7.79
N GLN A 180 13.43 -10.53 6.72
CA GLN A 180 12.93 -10.98 5.44
C GLN A 180 14.08 -11.67 4.71
N TYR A 181 14.00 -13.00 4.60
CA TYR A 181 15.10 -13.82 4.13
C TYR A 181 14.96 -14.32 2.69
N SER A 182 13.79 -14.13 2.09
CA SER A 182 13.49 -14.46 0.70
C SER A 182 12.41 -13.51 0.19
N SER A 183 12.50 -13.12 -1.09
CA SER A 183 11.54 -12.21 -1.71
C SER A 183 10.94 -12.81 -2.98
N SER A 184 11.56 -12.59 -4.10
CA SER A 184 10.92 -12.72 -5.40
C SER A 184 11.25 -14.00 -6.18
N ALA A 185 12.37 -14.65 -5.91
CA ALA A 185 12.73 -15.88 -6.62
C ALA A 185 11.67 -16.98 -6.47
N GLY A 186 10.77 -16.79 -5.49
CA GLY A 186 9.72 -17.72 -5.20
C GLY A 186 8.31 -17.18 -5.14
N THR A 187 8.06 -15.92 -5.46
CA THR A 187 6.73 -15.30 -5.41
C THR A 187 6.23 -14.81 -4.05
N LEU A 188 6.90 -15.12 -2.94
CA LEU A 188 6.45 -14.76 -1.59
C LEU A 188 7.59 -14.19 -0.76
N ASP A 189 7.32 -13.07 -0.14
CA ASP A 189 8.20 -12.42 0.83
C ASP A 189 8.12 -13.17 2.17
N ARG A 190 9.20 -13.89 2.51
CA ARG A 190 9.25 -14.81 3.65
C ARG A 190 10.05 -14.22 4.78
N ASN A 191 9.51 -14.33 5.97
CA ASN A 191 10.04 -13.70 7.17
C ASN A 191 10.21 -14.67 8.32
N ILE A 192 11.25 -14.42 9.15
CA ILE A 192 11.43 -15.01 10.46
C ILE A 192 11.49 -13.90 11.51
N CYS A 193 10.78 -14.06 12.62
CA CYS A 193 10.84 -13.15 13.76
C CYS A 193 11.76 -13.71 14.84
N ASN A 194 12.69 -12.87 15.29
CA ASN A 194 13.61 -13.14 16.41
C ASN A 194 12.95 -12.78 17.77
N GLY A 195 11.71 -13.17 17.91
CA GLY A 195 10.89 -12.95 19.08
C GLY A 195 9.87 -14.08 19.24
N ASP A 196 8.97 -13.92 20.19
CA ASP A 196 7.86 -14.83 20.46
C ASP A 196 6.50 -14.12 20.37
N VAL A 197 5.42 -14.85 20.58
CA VAL A 197 4.04 -14.34 20.59
C VAL A 197 3.89 -13.19 21.59
N THR A 198 4.50 -13.30 22.75
CA THR A 198 4.41 -12.27 23.79
C THR A 198 5.09 -10.98 23.39
N SER A 199 6.29 -11.06 22.83
CA SER A 199 7.03 -9.89 22.33
C SER A 199 6.29 -9.24 21.15
N TRP A 200 5.70 -10.02 20.22
CA TRP A 200 4.88 -9.50 19.13
C TRP A 200 3.70 -8.69 19.65
N ARG A 201 2.94 -9.26 20.60
CA ARG A 201 1.78 -8.58 21.20
C ARG A 201 2.16 -7.31 21.96
N LYS A 202 3.33 -7.31 22.63
CA LYS A 202 3.86 -6.10 23.29
C LYS A 202 4.28 -5.02 22.29
N TYR A 203 4.84 -5.39 21.14
CA TYR A 203 5.10 -4.44 20.07
C TYR A 203 3.80 -3.85 19.49
N ALA A 204 2.79 -4.70 19.25
CA ALA A 204 1.50 -4.24 18.77
C ALA A 204 0.75 -3.38 19.80
N ASN A 205 0.86 -3.73 21.08
CA ASN A 205 0.16 -3.05 22.17
C ASN A 205 1.05 -2.90 23.41
N PRO A 206 1.58 -1.70 23.69
CA PRO A 206 2.40 -1.46 24.86
C PRO A 206 1.72 -1.80 26.20
N ASN A 207 0.37 -1.79 26.22
CA ASN A 207 -0.42 -2.14 27.39
C ASN A 207 -0.76 -3.64 27.51
N TYR A 208 -0.21 -4.48 26.62
CA TYR A 208 -0.44 -5.92 26.68
C TYR A 208 0.10 -6.52 27.97
N LYS A 209 -0.78 -7.17 28.73
CA LYS A 209 -0.44 -7.87 29.97
C LYS A 209 -0.42 -9.37 29.69
N THR A 210 0.69 -10.04 30.02
CA THR A 210 0.78 -11.50 30.00
C THR A 210 -0.16 -12.08 31.06
N GLY A 211 -1.08 -12.94 30.66
CA GLY A 211 -2.00 -13.60 31.59
C GLY A 211 -3.49 -13.28 31.40
N ASN A 212 -3.89 -12.63 30.34
CA ASN A 212 -5.31 -12.45 30.02
C ASN A 212 -5.86 -13.75 29.41
N PRO A 213 -6.76 -14.53 30.12
CA PRO A 213 -7.15 -15.90 29.72
C PRO A 213 -7.99 -15.96 28.45
N ALA A 214 -8.47 -14.81 27.93
CA ALA A 214 -9.42 -14.78 26.81
C ALA A 214 -8.79 -15.08 25.43
N GLU A 215 -7.45 -15.10 25.30
CA GLU A 215 -6.76 -15.18 24.01
C GLU A 215 -5.86 -16.42 23.83
N THR A 216 -5.83 -17.36 24.79
CA THR A 216 -4.89 -18.51 24.77
C THR A 216 -5.52 -19.84 24.37
N LYS A 217 -6.72 -19.88 23.85
CA LYS A 217 -7.27 -21.15 23.33
C LYS A 217 -7.06 -21.23 21.83
N PRO A 218 -6.18 -22.12 21.32
CA PRO A 218 -6.36 -22.69 20.00
C PRO A 218 -7.73 -23.39 20.01
N LYS A 219 -8.57 -23.14 19.03
CA LYS A 219 -9.79 -23.93 18.88
C LYS A 219 -9.39 -25.38 18.71
N GLU A 220 -9.77 -26.19 19.70
CA GLU A 220 -9.77 -27.64 19.64
C GLU A 220 -10.50 -28.08 18.37
N GLU A 221 -9.88 -28.97 17.60
CA GLU A 221 -10.49 -29.60 16.44
C GLU A 221 -11.86 -30.17 16.83
N ALA A 222 -12.90 -29.74 16.11
CA ALA A 222 -14.21 -30.29 16.25
C ALA A 222 -14.15 -31.78 15.90
N LYS A 223 -14.31 -32.66 16.88
CA LYS A 223 -14.52 -34.08 16.72
C LYS A 223 -15.70 -34.30 15.77
N LYS A 224 -15.43 -35.10 14.73
CA LYS A 224 -16.38 -35.65 13.79
C LYS A 224 -17.52 -36.34 14.56
N PRO A 225 -18.81 -36.10 14.28
CA PRO A 225 -19.89 -36.87 14.88
C PRO A 225 -19.85 -38.31 14.37
N GLU A 226 -19.90 -39.23 15.28
CA GLU A 226 -20.09 -40.65 15.02
C GLU A 226 -21.45 -40.90 14.34
N THR A 227 -21.41 -41.74 13.33
CA THR A 227 -22.57 -42.26 12.61
C THR A 227 -23.35 -43.25 13.47
N VAL A 228 -24.66 -43.05 13.59
CA VAL A 228 -25.62 -44.05 14.06
C VAL A 228 -26.56 -44.43 12.90
N PRO A 229 -26.90 -45.72 12.73
CA PRO A 229 -27.38 -46.25 11.46
C PRO A 229 -28.87 -46.08 11.23
N ALA A 230 -29.22 -46.24 9.96
CA ALA A 230 -30.51 -46.08 9.34
C ALA A 230 -31.60 -47.05 9.82
N SER A 231 -32.83 -46.61 9.80
CA SER A 231 -33.98 -47.44 9.36
C SER A 231 -35.18 -46.54 9.03
N GLY A 232 -35.84 -46.85 7.91
CA GLY A 232 -37.23 -46.42 7.65
C GLY A 232 -37.45 -45.74 6.32
N GLN A 233 -37.74 -46.51 5.28
CA GLN A 233 -38.31 -46.10 3.98
C GLN A 233 -39.70 -45.48 4.17
N VAL A 234 -40.13 -44.54 3.31
CA VAL A 234 -41.37 -44.55 2.53
C VAL A 234 -41.40 -43.41 1.51
N GLU A 235 -41.55 -43.83 0.27
CA GLU A 235 -42.12 -43.36 -1.00
C GLU A 235 -42.54 -41.90 -1.23
N GLN A 236 -42.03 -41.44 -2.36
CA GLN A 236 -42.62 -40.83 -3.58
C GLN A 236 -43.75 -39.78 -3.45
N GLN A 237 -43.52 -38.62 -4.03
CA GLN A 237 -44.13 -38.19 -5.29
C GLN A 237 -43.56 -36.86 -5.77
N GLY A 238 -43.27 -36.81 -7.06
CA GLY A 238 -42.63 -35.73 -7.74
C GLY A 238 -43.51 -34.52 -8.04
N LYS A 239 -42.84 -33.43 -8.32
CA LYS A 239 -43.22 -32.47 -9.37
C LYS A 239 -42.00 -31.63 -9.76
N THR A 240 -41.73 -31.64 -11.04
CA THR A 240 -40.85 -30.74 -11.81
C THR A 240 -41.30 -29.31 -11.63
N GLU A 241 -40.33 -28.40 -11.42
CA GLU A 241 -40.33 -27.08 -12.05
C GLU A 241 -39.05 -26.30 -11.74
N GLY A 242 -38.45 -25.76 -12.79
CA GLY A 242 -37.81 -24.46 -12.83
C GLY A 242 -36.37 -24.36 -12.31
N LYS A 243 -35.41 -24.60 -13.17
CA LYS A 243 -34.05 -24.04 -13.03
C LYS A 243 -34.13 -22.52 -13.01
N THR A 244 -33.85 -21.92 -11.88
CA THR A 244 -33.47 -20.51 -11.81
C THR A 244 -32.04 -20.45 -11.30
N GLN A 245 -31.13 -20.00 -12.17
CA GLN A 245 -29.76 -19.60 -11.79
C GLN A 245 -29.85 -18.47 -10.77
N PRO A 246 -28.98 -18.42 -9.74
CA PRO A 246 -28.87 -17.24 -8.91
C PRO A 246 -28.34 -16.09 -9.74
N GLU A 247 -29.13 -15.03 -9.88
CA GLU A 247 -28.66 -13.75 -10.43
C GLU A 247 -27.46 -13.24 -9.62
N GLN A 248 -26.39 -12.92 -10.36
CA GLN A 248 -25.29 -12.11 -9.84
C GLN A 248 -25.86 -10.76 -9.41
N PRO A 249 -25.43 -10.21 -8.26
CA PRO A 249 -25.81 -8.86 -7.88
C PRO A 249 -25.28 -7.90 -8.95
N LYS A 250 -26.18 -7.20 -9.63
CA LYS A 250 -25.89 -6.11 -10.54
C LYS A 250 -25.11 -5.06 -9.76
N SER A 251 -23.87 -4.80 -10.19
CA SER A 251 -23.11 -3.63 -9.82
C SER A 251 -23.94 -2.39 -10.10
N THR A 252 -24.33 -1.65 -9.06
CA THR A 252 -24.94 -0.33 -9.17
C THR A 252 -23.85 0.74 -9.16
N ASP A 253 -22.82 0.56 -9.95
CA ASP A 253 -21.85 1.62 -10.24
C ASP A 253 -22.38 2.38 -11.45
N LYS A 254 -23.22 3.39 -11.20
CA LYS A 254 -23.61 4.37 -12.20
C LYS A 254 -22.41 5.29 -12.38
N GLY A 255 -21.65 5.10 -13.44
CA GLY A 255 -20.71 6.10 -13.91
C GLY A 255 -21.40 7.47 -14.00
N LEU A 256 -20.63 8.55 -13.84
CA LEU A 256 -21.12 9.90 -13.96
C LEU A 256 -21.84 10.08 -15.31
N THR A 257 -22.99 10.75 -15.30
CA THR A 257 -23.73 11.09 -16.51
C THR A 257 -22.97 12.16 -17.30
N THR A 258 -23.26 12.28 -18.58
CA THR A 258 -22.70 13.33 -19.45
C THR A 258 -22.87 14.73 -18.85
N ASP A 259 -24.02 15.01 -18.24
CA ASP A 259 -24.32 16.30 -17.59
C ASP A 259 -23.47 16.53 -16.33
N GLU A 260 -23.10 15.47 -15.60
CA GLU A 260 -22.20 15.56 -14.46
C GLU A 260 -20.76 15.80 -14.91
N TRP A 261 -20.35 15.19 -16.02
CA TRP A 261 -19.07 15.44 -16.66
C TRP A 261 -18.95 16.86 -17.16
N ASP A 262 -19.97 17.39 -17.86
CA ASP A 262 -19.99 18.77 -18.34
C ASP A 262 -19.88 19.77 -17.18
N LYS A 263 -20.48 19.47 -16.02
CA LYS A 263 -20.33 20.29 -14.82
C LYS A 263 -18.91 20.22 -14.26
N ILE A 264 -18.28 19.06 -14.25
CA ILE A 264 -16.89 18.88 -13.78
C ILE A 264 -15.95 19.65 -14.70
N ILE A 265 -16.10 19.52 -16.01
CA ILE A 265 -15.30 20.24 -17.01
C ILE A 265 -15.49 21.77 -16.86
N SER A 266 -16.72 22.24 -16.76
CA SER A 266 -17.01 23.65 -16.55
C SER A 266 -16.44 24.22 -15.25
N ASN A 267 -16.45 23.42 -14.18
CA ASN A 267 -15.85 23.82 -12.92
C ASN A 267 -14.30 23.82 -12.98
N ALA A 268 -13.71 22.87 -13.71
CA ALA A 268 -12.28 22.85 -13.97
C ALA A 268 -11.85 24.09 -14.78
N GLU A 269 -12.57 24.47 -15.82
CA GLU A 269 -12.33 25.68 -16.61
C GLU A 269 -12.42 26.95 -15.75
N LYS A 270 -13.44 27.06 -14.89
CA LYS A 270 -13.59 28.19 -13.96
C LYS A 270 -12.42 28.25 -12.95
N SER A 271 -11.95 27.09 -12.49
CA SER A 271 -10.80 27.00 -11.57
C SER A 271 -9.50 27.44 -12.27
N VAL A 272 -9.31 27.06 -13.53
CA VAL A 272 -8.18 27.52 -14.36
C VAL A 272 -8.23 29.04 -14.52
N GLN A 273 -9.39 29.58 -14.84
CA GLN A 273 -9.60 31.03 -14.99
C GLN A 273 -9.34 31.80 -13.68
N LEU A 274 -9.70 31.22 -12.55
CA LEU A 274 -9.43 31.80 -11.23
C LEU A 274 -7.91 31.81 -10.94
N VAL A 275 -7.21 30.73 -11.25
CA VAL A 275 -5.75 30.63 -11.10
C VAL A 275 -5.05 31.62 -12.02
N GLU A 276 -5.49 31.77 -13.26
CA GLU A 276 -5.00 32.80 -14.19
C GLU A 276 -5.13 34.21 -13.61
N ASN A 277 -6.29 34.55 -13.09
CA ASN A 277 -6.54 35.86 -12.51
C ASN A 277 -5.69 36.10 -11.25
N VAL A 278 -5.53 35.10 -10.41
CA VAL A 278 -4.66 35.17 -9.22
C VAL A 278 -3.18 35.32 -9.62
N ALA A 279 -2.69 34.53 -10.57
CA ALA A 279 -1.33 34.63 -11.09
C ALA A 279 -1.05 35.99 -11.72
N LYS A 280 -2.00 36.51 -12.51
CA LYS A 280 -1.92 37.83 -13.13
C LYS A 280 -1.89 38.96 -12.10
N ASN A 281 -2.71 38.86 -11.07
CA ASN A 281 -2.75 39.85 -9.98
C ASN A 281 -1.54 39.76 -9.05
N ALA A 282 -0.94 38.58 -8.87
CA ALA A 282 0.23 38.35 -8.02
C ALA A 282 1.56 38.60 -8.74
N GLY A 283 1.57 38.91 -10.05
CA GLY A 283 2.80 39.10 -10.84
C GLY A 283 3.65 37.83 -10.96
N VAL A 284 3.08 36.66 -10.68
CA VAL A 284 3.80 35.37 -10.73
C VAL A 284 3.93 34.91 -12.17
N THR A 285 5.16 34.76 -12.64
CA THR A 285 5.46 34.17 -13.95
C THR A 285 5.98 32.76 -13.74
N ILE A 286 5.34 31.74 -14.36
CA ILE A 286 5.87 30.38 -14.43
C ILE A 286 6.73 30.30 -15.71
N PRO A 287 8.07 30.32 -15.62
CA PRO A 287 8.90 30.14 -16.79
C PRO A 287 8.95 28.65 -17.15
N MET A 288 8.23 28.23 -18.18
CA MET A 288 8.42 26.91 -18.77
C MET A 288 9.41 26.99 -19.93
N SER A 289 10.43 26.15 -19.93
CA SER A 289 11.36 26.05 -21.07
C SER A 289 10.65 25.40 -22.27
N ASN A 290 11.05 25.75 -23.49
CA ASN A 290 10.50 25.14 -24.71
C ASN A 290 10.53 23.60 -24.68
N LYS A 291 11.62 23.01 -24.11
CA LYS A 291 11.73 21.57 -23.97
C LYS A 291 10.65 20.95 -23.06
N VAL A 292 10.24 21.65 -22.00
CA VAL A 292 9.15 21.17 -21.11
C VAL A 292 7.81 21.22 -21.83
N ASN A 293 7.56 22.28 -22.59
CA ASN A 293 6.36 22.37 -23.41
C ASN A 293 6.28 21.24 -24.45
N ASP A 294 7.39 20.98 -25.17
CA ASP A 294 7.44 19.92 -26.17
C ASP A 294 7.18 18.55 -25.57
N VAL A 295 7.71 18.27 -24.37
CA VAL A 295 7.46 17.03 -23.64
C VAL A 295 6.00 16.93 -23.20
N LEU A 296 5.40 18.01 -22.68
CA LEU A 296 4.00 18.02 -22.27
C LEU A 296 3.05 17.83 -23.47
N ILE A 297 3.36 18.44 -24.61
CA ILE A 297 2.61 18.23 -25.87
C ILE A 297 2.69 16.75 -26.27
N LEU A 298 3.89 16.16 -26.31
CA LEU A 298 4.08 14.76 -26.65
C LEU A 298 3.30 13.83 -25.71
N VAL A 299 3.34 14.11 -24.40
CA VAL A 299 2.61 13.33 -23.39
C VAL A 299 1.10 13.43 -23.62
N ALA A 300 0.56 14.65 -23.79
CA ALA A 300 -0.88 14.86 -23.92
C ALA A 300 -1.45 14.35 -25.26
N THR A 301 -0.67 14.49 -26.37
CA THR A 301 -1.18 14.18 -27.72
C THR A 301 -0.88 12.77 -28.20
N THR A 302 0.11 12.11 -27.60
CA THR A 302 0.59 10.80 -28.09
C THR A 302 0.62 9.74 -27.01
N ILE A 303 1.29 10.00 -25.88
CA ILE A 303 1.52 8.96 -24.87
C ILE A 303 0.22 8.61 -24.13
N LEU A 304 -0.47 9.60 -23.59
CA LEU A 304 -1.69 9.36 -22.81
C LEU A 304 -2.82 8.71 -23.62
N PRO A 305 -3.15 9.16 -24.86
CA PRO A 305 -4.14 8.48 -25.68
C PRO A 305 -3.75 7.04 -26.04
N ALA A 306 -2.47 6.79 -26.32
CA ALA A 306 -1.99 5.44 -26.58
C ALA A 306 -2.08 4.52 -25.35
N MET A 307 -1.79 5.04 -24.16
CA MET A 307 -1.95 4.30 -22.90
C MET A 307 -3.42 3.98 -22.59
N SER A 308 -4.33 4.94 -22.86
CA SER A 308 -5.77 4.73 -22.70
C SER A 308 -6.26 3.62 -23.62
N ALA A 309 -5.95 3.69 -24.91
CA ALA A 309 -6.33 2.68 -25.89
C ALA A 309 -5.77 1.29 -25.54
N LEU A 310 -4.52 1.23 -25.08
CA LEU A 310 -3.89 -0.02 -24.64
C LEU A 310 -4.62 -0.58 -23.42
N TYR A 311 -4.92 0.24 -22.41
CA TYR A 311 -5.61 -0.20 -21.20
C TYR A 311 -7.01 -0.72 -21.50
N ILE A 312 -7.78 -0.02 -22.33
CA ILE A 312 -9.12 -0.46 -22.78
C ILE A 312 -9.00 -1.80 -23.50
N GLY A 313 -8.07 -1.92 -24.44
CA GLY A 313 -7.85 -3.17 -25.18
C GLY A 313 -7.51 -4.34 -24.25
N LEU A 314 -6.61 -4.13 -23.29
CA LEU A 314 -6.25 -5.16 -22.30
C LEU A 314 -7.43 -5.48 -21.36
N SER A 315 -8.23 -4.51 -20.96
CA SER A 315 -9.40 -4.74 -20.11
C SER A 315 -10.44 -5.65 -20.80
N HIS A 316 -10.64 -5.50 -22.10
CA HIS A 316 -11.49 -6.38 -22.88
C HIS A 316 -10.92 -7.79 -23.02
N ILE A 317 -9.61 -7.92 -23.24
CA ILE A 317 -8.96 -9.24 -23.44
C ILE A 317 -8.88 -10.04 -22.14
N TRP A 318 -8.59 -9.37 -21.03
CA TRP A 318 -8.27 -10.03 -19.75
C TRP A 318 -9.41 -9.95 -18.73
N GLY A 319 -10.50 -9.25 -19.06
CA GLY A 319 -11.70 -9.15 -18.22
C GLY A 319 -11.51 -8.38 -16.92
N PHE A 320 -10.50 -7.51 -16.82
CA PHE A 320 -10.39 -6.63 -15.65
C PHE A 320 -11.23 -5.36 -15.86
N GLY A 321 -11.89 -4.91 -14.78
CA GLY A 321 -12.78 -3.75 -14.80
C GLY A 321 -12.06 -2.40 -14.93
N PHE A 322 -12.86 -1.32 -14.92
CA PHE A 322 -12.38 0.07 -14.90
C PHE A 322 -11.81 0.61 -16.22
N GLY A 323 -12.09 -0.03 -17.38
CA GLY A 323 -11.64 0.45 -18.70
C GLY A 323 -12.12 1.87 -18.98
N GLU A 324 -13.40 2.14 -18.74
CA GLU A 324 -14.02 3.45 -18.95
C GLU A 324 -13.48 4.50 -17.97
N GLN A 325 -13.40 4.18 -16.68
CA GLN A 325 -12.90 5.11 -15.65
C GLN A 325 -11.42 5.49 -15.85
N VAL A 326 -10.62 4.57 -16.37
CA VAL A 326 -9.22 4.86 -16.71
C VAL A 326 -9.14 5.78 -17.93
N ASP A 327 -9.97 5.54 -18.96
CA ASP A 327 -10.05 6.43 -20.12
C ASP A 327 -10.48 7.83 -19.70
N GLU A 328 -11.57 7.97 -18.96
CA GLU A 328 -12.07 9.25 -18.45
C GLU A 328 -11.02 10.00 -17.63
N THR A 329 -10.29 9.27 -16.75
CA THR A 329 -9.21 9.87 -15.96
C THR A 329 -8.07 10.38 -16.86
N ILE A 330 -7.70 9.63 -17.89
CA ILE A 330 -6.68 10.04 -18.86
C ILE A 330 -7.13 11.25 -19.66
N GLN A 331 -8.40 11.30 -20.10
CA GLN A 331 -8.95 12.46 -20.79
C GLN A 331 -8.91 13.72 -19.91
N LEU A 332 -9.26 13.61 -18.63
CA LEU A 332 -9.16 14.73 -17.68
C LEU A 332 -7.71 15.24 -17.53
N ILE A 333 -6.73 14.34 -17.48
CA ILE A 333 -5.31 14.69 -17.41
C ILE A 333 -4.90 15.44 -18.71
N ILE A 334 -5.33 14.96 -19.88
CA ILE A 334 -5.06 15.59 -21.18
C ILE A 334 -5.62 17.02 -21.21
N VAL A 335 -6.88 17.20 -20.79
CA VAL A 335 -7.52 18.54 -20.72
C VAL A 335 -6.72 19.46 -19.79
N THR A 336 -6.28 18.95 -18.63
CA THR A 336 -5.50 19.74 -17.67
C THR A 336 -4.14 20.16 -18.25
N ILE A 337 -3.43 19.25 -18.94
CA ILE A 337 -2.16 19.58 -19.59
C ILE A 337 -2.37 20.61 -20.70
N ASN A 338 -3.39 20.46 -21.51
CA ASN A 338 -3.71 21.41 -22.59
C ASN A 338 -4.08 22.79 -22.04
N ALA A 339 -4.77 22.87 -20.91
CA ALA A 339 -5.04 24.15 -20.24
C ALA A 339 -3.73 24.82 -19.78
N ILE A 340 -2.81 24.07 -19.18
CA ILE A 340 -1.49 24.58 -18.76
C ILE A 340 -0.69 25.07 -19.98
N LEU A 341 -0.71 24.33 -21.08
CA LEU A 341 -0.03 24.70 -22.33
C LEU A 341 -0.66 25.95 -22.98
N GLY A 342 -1.99 26.06 -22.94
CA GLY A 342 -2.72 27.23 -23.41
C GLY A 342 -2.32 28.51 -22.68
N LEU A 343 -2.16 28.43 -21.37
CA LEU A 343 -1.67 29.53 -20.54
C LEU A 343 -0.24 29.97 -20.94
N ALA A 344 0.65 29.01 -21.22
CA ALA A 344 2.01 29.27 -21.64
C ALA A 344 2.07 29.97 -23.00
N VAL A 345 1.19 29.61 -23.95
CA VAL A 345 1.11 30.21 -25.29
C VAL A 345 0.57 31.66 -25.25
N ILE A 346 -0.48 31.90 -24.45
CA ILE A 346 -1.07 33.26 -24.29
C ILE A 346 0.00 34.21 -23.72
N LYS A 347 0.80 33.78 -22.79
CA LYS A 347 1.87 34.56 -22.19
C LYS A 347 2.99 34.86 -23.18
N SER A 348 3.46 33.84 -23.92
CA SER A 348 4.49 34.03 -24.96
C SER A 348 4.06 35.07 -26.01
N SER A 349 2.77 35.09 -26.43
CA SER A 349 2.24 36.06 -27.39
C SER A 349 2.12 37.46 -26.78
N SER A 350 1.85 37.59 -25.46
CA SER A 350 1.77 38.89 -24.79
C SER A 350 3.15 39.53 -24.60
N ASP A 351 4.15 38.74 -24.33
CA ASP A 351 5.54 39.20 -24.17
C ASP A 351 6.17 39.57 -25.49
N TYR A 352 5.78 38.94 -26.62
CA TYR A 352 6.20 39.31 -27.96
C TYR A 352 5.62 40.66 -28.37
N LYS A 353 4.39 40.97 -27.96
CA LYS A 353 3.72 42.30 -28.23
C LYS A 353 4.31 43.44 -27.37
N LYS A 354 4.90 43.12 -26.19
CA LYS A 354 5.52 44.15 -25.32
C LYS A 354 6.95 44.48 -25.66
N ASN A 355 7.69 43.56 -26.31
CA ASN A 355 9.11 43.77 -26.67
C ASN A 355 9.28 44.14 -28.15
N GLY A 356 8.24 44.30 -28.91
CA GLY A 356 8.22 44.66 -30.34
C GLY A 356 7.59 46.01 -30.67
N SER A 357 7.44 46.90 -29.66
CA SER A 357 6.99 48.28 -29.84
C SER A 357 8.03 49.27 -29.33
#